data_bb45f78261c37f86fbd52cf51dbdc0ef
#
_entry.id   bb45f78261c37f86fbd52cf51dbdc0ef
#
_cell.length_a   1.000
_cell.length_b   1.000
_cell.length_c   1.000
_cell.angle_alpha   90.00
_cell.angle_beta   90.00
_cell.angle_gamma   90.00
#
_symmetry.space_group_name_H-M   'P 1'
#
loop_
_entity.id
_entity.type
_entity.pdbx_description
1 polymer ?
#
loop_
_entity_poly.entity_id
_entity_poly.type
_entity_poly.pdbx_seq_one_letter_code
_entity_poly.pdbx_strand_id
1 'polypeptide(L)'
;MSSFQRTAAYHTLGCKLNFAETSTIARQLTDAGYDKVGFDEKANIYVINTCSVTENADRECKLHVKRAMKANPEGLVVIVGCYAQLKPEEISQIEGVDLVLGAKEKFNILSYLDDLEKTENEGIVHSCEIEETDFFIGSYSIGDRTRAFLKVQDGCDYKCTYCTIPLARGISRSDTIENVLRNAAEIAAKDIKEIVLTGVNIGDYGKGEFGNKRHEHTFLDLISELDKVEGIERIRISSIEPNLLKDESIELVSKSRSFVPHFHIPLQSGSDDVLKKMKRRYLTKLYSDRVSKIREVMPDAAIGVDVIDGFPGETEEKFMETYNFLNELPITYLHVFTYSERENTEATAMDGVVPVAERKKRNKMLRILSEKKKMAFYQTQLGKTLPVLWEHENKDGKMFGFTENYVRVQKDFDPASVNQIEFLNLEKILSDGTVSVQSSYQNFLAKA
;
A
#
# COMPACT_ATOMS: atom_id res chain seq x y z
N MET A 1 9.60 18.82 -39.89
CA MET A 1 9.69 19.38 -38.53
C MET A 1 9.78 18.21 -37.59
N SER A 2 10.92 17.95 -36.93
CA SER A 2 10.99 16.90 -35.89
C SER A 2 10.12 17.39 -34.77
N SER A 3 9.02 16.70 -34.53
CA SER A 3 8.23 16.89 -33.30
C SER A 3 9.19 16.65 -32.12
N PHE A 4 9.46 17.66 -31.34
CA PHE A 4 10.18 17.46 -30.05
C PHE A 4 9.36 16.48 -29.24
N GLN A 5 9.90 15.28 -29.10
CA GLN A 5 9.29 14.20 -28.33
C GLN A 5 9.29 14.64 -26.85
N ARG A 6 8.11 14.93 -26.28
CA ARG A 6 7.96 15.28 -24.87
C ARG A 6 8.09 14.01 -24.07
N THR A 7 8.88 14.02 -22.99
CA THR A 7 9.12 12.84 -22.16
C THR A 7 8.83 13.12 -20.69
N ALA A 8 8.31 12.12 -19.99
CA ALA A 8 8.03 12.21 -18.56
C ALA A 8 8.54 10.96 -17.81
N ALA A 9 9.18 11.20 -16.68
CA ALA A 9 9.69 10.16 -15.77
C ALA A 9 8.98 10.25 -14.41
N TYR A 10 8.78 9.12 -13.77
CA TYR A 10 7.99 9.03 -12.54
C TYR A 10 8.74 8.27 -11.46
N HIS A 11 8.67 8.77 -10.23
CA HIS A 11 9.11 8.04 -9.05
C HIS A 11 8.05 8.11 -7.96
N THR A 12 7.75 6.95 -7.35
CA THR A 12 6.73 6.87 -6.29
C THR A 12 7.35 6.40 -5.00
N LEU A 13 7.24 7.23 -3.98
CA LEU A 13 7.56 6.91 -2.60
C LEU A 13 6.28 6.54 -1.84
N GLY A 14 6.38 5.55 -0.95
CA GLY A 14 5.33 5.25 0.02
C GLY A 14 4.37 4.14 -0.36
N CYS A 15 3.07 4.40 -0.27
CA CYS A 15 2.05 3.37 -0.22
C CYS A 15 1.39 3.03 -1.58
N LYS A 16 0.54 1.99 -1.58
CA LYS A 16 -0.23 1.55 -2.76
C LYS A 16 -1.12 2.66 -3.34
N LEU A 17 -1.63 3.58 -2.48
CA LEU A 17 -2.39 4.76 -2.93
C LEU A 17 -1.54 5.66 -3.81
N ASN A 18 -0.32 5.99 -3.37
CA ASN A 18 0.59 6.81 -4.15
C ASN A 18 0.92 6.15 -5.50
N PHE A 19 1.09 4.82 -5.54
CA PHE A 19 1.30 4.09 -6.80
C PHE A 19 0.09 4.20 -7.74
N ALA A 20 -1.13 4.03 -7.24
CA ALA A 20 -2.34 4.21 -8.05
C ALA A 20 -2.46 5.65 -8.59
N GLU A 21 -2.17 6.65 -7.75
CA GLU A 21 -2.21 8.06 -8.11
C GLU A 21 -1.14 8.43 -9.13
N THR A 22 0.11 7.97 -8.94
CA THR A 22 1.19 8.19 -9.93
C THR A 22 0.84 7.57 -11.29
N SER A 23 0.28 6.37 -11.30
CA SER A 23 -0.13 5.69 -12.54
C SER A 23 -1.25 6.46 -13.25
N THR A 24 -2.16 7.09 -12.52
CA THR A 24 -3.20 7.96 -13.09
C THR A 24 -2.60 9.24 -13.68
N ILE A 25 -1.70 9.91 -12.97
CA ILE A 25 -0.97 11.08 -13.47
C ILE A 25 -0.17 10.71 -14.73
N ALA A 26 0.48 9.54 -14.73
CA ALA A 26 1.23 9.08 -15.88
C ALA A 26 0.34 8.87 -17.13
N ARG A 27 -0.87 8.33 -16.97
CA ARG A 27 -1.84 8.22 -18.07
C ARG A 27 -2.26 9.59 -18.59
N GLN A 28 -2.59 10.53 -17.71
CA GLN A 28 -2.94 11.90 -18.11
C GLN A 28 -1.83 12.55 -18.96
N LEU A 29 -0.57 12.41 -18.54
CA LEU A 29 0.58 12.93 -19.29
C LEU A 29 0.79 12.18 -20.62
N THR A 30 0.58 10.85 -20.63
CA THR A 30 0.66 10.08 -21.88
C THR A 30 -0.43 10.48 -22.86
N ASP A 31 -1.66 10.67 -22.40
CA ASP A 31 -2.79 11.13 -23.22
C ASP A 31 -2.55 12.58 -23.76
N ALA A 32 -1.77 13.39 -23.04
CA ALA A 32 -1.31 14.70 -23.46
C ALA A 32 -0.04 14.68 -24.36
N GLY A 33 0.42 13.49 -24.78
CA GLY A 33 1.52 13.32 -25.72
C GLY A 33 2.92 13.26 -25.11
N TYR A 34 3.06 12.93 -23.83
CA TYR A 34 4.35 12.65 -23.20
C TYR A 34 4.66 11.15 -23.22
N ASP A 35 5.84 10.78 -23.73
CA ASP A 35 6.33 9.42 -23.66
C ASP A 35 6.94 9.13 -22.28
N LYS A 36 6.60 7.98 -21.71
CA LYS A 36 7.18 7.53 -20.44
C LYS A 36 8.60 7.02 -20.65
N VAL A 37 9.53 7.53 -19.85
CA VAL A 37 10.94 7.10 -19.84
C VAL A 37 11.38 6.67 -18.43
N GLY A 38 12.55 6.01 -18.33
CA GLY A 38 13.14 5.65 -17.05
C GLY A 38 13.51 6.87 -16.20
N PHE A 39 13.43 6.74 -14.87
CA PHE A 39 13.67 7.88 -13.97
C PHE A 39 15.12 8.42 -14.01
N ASP A 40 16.07 7.59 -14.38
CA ASP A 40 17.48 7.97 -14.52
C ASP A 40 17.84 8.37 -15.99
N GLU A 41 16.85 8.39 -16.87
CA GLU A 41 17.00 8.85 -18.26
C GLU A 41 16.65 10.35 -18.37
N LYS A 42 17.07 10.96 -19.46
CA LYS A 42 16.76 12.38 -19.75
C LYS A 42 15.27 12.54 -20.04
N ALA A 43 14.55 13.21 -19.15
CA ALA A 43 13.14 13.53 -19.31
C ALA A 43 12.89 15.05 -19.28
N ASN A 44 11.81 15.50 -19.93
CA ASN A 44 11.38 16.90 -19.85
C ASN A 44 10.71 17.18 -18.48
N ILE A 45 10.04 16.19 -17.92
CA ILE A 45 9.33 16.31 -16.64
C ILE A 45 9.66 15.09 -15.77
N TYR A 46 9.95 15.33 -14.49
CA TYR A 46 10.10 14.34 -13.46
C TYR A 46 9.01 14.53 -12.41
N VAL A 47 8.12 13.56 -12.27
CA VAL A 47 7.07 13.58 -11.25
C VAL A 47 7.48 12.68 -10.09
N ILE A 48 7.62 13.25 -8.89
CA ILE A 48 7.96 12.52 -7.65
C ILE A 48 6.75 12.55 -6.72
N ASN A 49 6.11 11.41 -6.54
CA ASN A 49 4.99 11.27 -5.60
C ASN A 49 5.52 10.85 -4.23
N THR A 50 5.29 11.69 -3.23
CA THR A 50 5.96 11.64 -1.94
C THR A 50 5.09 11.06 -0.83
N CYS A 51 5.77 10.48 0.18
CA CYS A 51 5.18 10.00 1.42
C CYS A 51 5.66 10.86 2.59
N SER A 52 4.89 10.91 3.68
CA SER A 52 5.25 11.67 4.88
C SER A 52 5.05 10.87 6.17
N VAL A 53 4.92 9.56 6.08
CA VAL A 53 4.70 8.70 7.25
C VAL A 53 5.94 8.60 8.13
N THR A 54 7.13 8.72 7.55
CA THR A 54 8.41 8.63 8.28
C THR A 54 9.39 9.72 7.84
N GLU A 55 10.29 10.14 8.74
CA GLU A 55 11.39 11.06 8.41
C GLU A 55 12.31 10.56 7.28
N ASN A 56 12.42 9.24 7.13
CA ASN A 56 13.19 8.66 6.05
C ASN A 56 12.59 8.99 4.67
N ALA A 57 11.26 9.04 4.56
CA ALA A 57 10.58 9.40 3.32
C ALA A 57 10.89 10.85 2.88
N ASP A 58 11.04 11.77 3.84
CA ASP A 58 11.42 13.17 3.56
C ASP A 58 12.85 13.23 2.98
N ARG A 59 13.79 12.42 3.52
CA ARG A 59 15.16 12.31 2.99
C ARG A 59 15.22 11.70 1.60
N GLU A 60 14.40 10.68 1.36
CA GLU A 60 14.30 10.03 0.04
C GLU A 60 13.78 11.00 -1.02
N CYS A 61 12.83 11.90 -0.68
CA CYS A 61 12.37 12.95 -1.60
C CYS A 61 13.56 13.78 -2.11
N LYS A 62 14.39 14.32 -1.20
CA LYS A 62 15.58 15.11 -1.55
C LYS A 62 16.58 14.34 -2.41
N LEU A 63 16.75 13.04 -2.17
CA LEU A 63 17.62 12.17 -2.96
C LEU A 63 17.09 12.05 -4.41
N HIS A 64 15.78 11.85 -4.59
CA HIS A 64 15.20 11.69 -5.92
C HIS A 64 15.18 13.00 -6.72
N VAL A 65 15.01 14.16 -6.07
CA VAL A 65 15.21 15.46 -6.72
C VAL A 65 16.63 15.58 -7.30
N LYS A 66 17.66 15.24 -6.49
CA LYS A 66 19.05 15.24 -6.99
C LYS A 66 19.31 14.26 -8.13
N ARG A 67 18.64 13.11 -8.13
CA ARG A 67 18.71 12.13 -9.25
C ARG A 67 18.11 12.71 -10.53
N ALA A 68 16.93 13.33 -10.45
CA ALA A 68 16.27 14.00 -11.57
C ALA A 68 17.17 15.09 -12.16
N MET A 69 17.70 15.98 -11.32
CA MET A 69 18.63 17.04 -11.72
C MET A 69 19.92 16.51 -12.37
N LYS A 70 20.43 15.37 -11.89
CA LYS A 70 21.59 14.70 -12.49
C LYS A 70 21.26 14.12 -13.88
N ALA A 71 20.06 13.57 -14.07
CA ALA A 71 19.63 12.98 -15.34
C ALA A 71 19.35 14.06 -16.40
N ASN A 72 18.69 15.16 -16.01
CA ASN A 72 18.49 16.33 -16.87
C ASN A 72 18.38 17.62 -16.03
N PRO A 73 19.44 18.47 -15.98
CA PRO A 73 19.37 19.75 -15.27
C PRO A 73 18.27 20.71 -15.76
N GLU A 74 17.89 20.61 -17.02
CA GLU A 74 16.85 21.44 -17.65
C GLU A 74 15.44 20.82 -17.51
N GLY A 75 15.33 19.60 -16.95
CA GLY A 75 14.05 18.93 -16.75
C GLY A 75 13.27 19.55 -15.59
N LEU A 76 11.97 19.70 -15.76
CA LEU A 76 11.07 20.21 -14.73
C LEU A 76 10.84 19.13 -13.65
N VAL A 77 10.99 19.47 -12.37
CA VAL A 77 10.77 18.58 -11.24
C VAL A 77 9.49 18.97 -10.51
N VAL A 78 8.51 18.08 -10.56
CA VAL A 78 7.19 18.25 -9.95
C VAL A 78 7.05 17.31 -8.76
N ILE A 79 6.79 17.88 -7.59
CA ILE A 79 6.58 17.11 -6.35
C ILE A 79 5.09 17.07 -6.01
N VAL A 80 4.58 15.87 -5.80
CA VAL A 80 3.18 15.63 -5.39
C VAL A 80 3.12 14.70 -4.17
N GLY A 81 1.94 14.49 -3.60
CA GLY A 81 1.71 13.48 -2.55
C GLY A 81 1.61 14.04 -1.14
N CYS A 82 1.73 13.15 -0.13
CA CYS A 82 1.45 13.52 1.25
C CYS A 82 2.44 14.54 1.82
N TYR A 83 3.72 14.45 1.48
CA TYR A 83 4.71 15.42 1.93
C TYR A 83 4.48 16.78 1.26
N ALA A 84 4.17 16.79 -0.04
CA ALA A 84 3.81 18.02 -0.76
C ALA A 84 2.60 18.75 -0.14
N GLN A 85 1.63 18.03 0.42
CA GLN A 85 0.49 18.62 1.12
C GLN A 85 0.87 19.15 2.51
N LEU A 86 1.71 18.44 3.26
CA LEU A 86 2.01 18.78 4.65
C LEU A 86 3.04 19.90 4.81
N LYS A 87 4.00 19.98 3.88
CA LYS A 87 5.14 20.90 3.95
C LYS A 87 5.49 21.47 2.56
N PRO A 88 4.53 22.11 1.88
CA PRO A 88 4.75 22.57 0.51
C PRO A 88 5.88 23.60 0.42
N GLU A 89 5.97 24.53 1.38
CA GLU A 89 7.00 25.58 1.41
C GLU A 89 8.40 25.00 1.69
N GLU A 90 8.52 23.97 2.55
CA GLU A 90 9.82 23.31 2.78
C GLU A 90 10.31 22.62 1.52
N ILE A 91 9.40 22.04 0.74
CA ILE A 91 9.72 21.33 -0.49
C ILE A 91 10.07 22.29 -1.61
N SER A 92 9.37 23.43 -1.75
CA SER A 92 9.65 24.41 -2.79
C SER A 92 11.07 24.99 -2.69
N GLN A 93 11.64 25.01 -1.47
CA GLN A 93 13.01 25.47 -1.21
C GLN A 93 14.09 24.41 -1.50
N ILE A 94 13.70 23.18 -1.87
CA ILE A 94 14.68 22.17 -2.28
C ILE A 94 15.21 22.52 -3.66
N GLU A 95 16.52 22.75 -3.77
CA GLU A 95 17.19 23.06 -5.03
C GLU A 95 16.81 22.06 -6.13
N GLY A 96 16.30 22.56 -7.25
CA GLY A 96 15.87 21.81 -8.41
C GLY A 96 14.39 21.44 -8.44
N VAL A 97 13.59 21.76 -7.41
CA VAL A 97 12.13 21.63 -7.46
C VAL A 97 11.53 22.84 -8.18
N ASP A 98 10.68 22.58 -9.17
CA ASP A 98 10.04 23.64 -9.97
C ASP A 98 8.56 23.82 -9.60
N LEU A 99 7.88 22.73 -9.22
CA LEU A 99 6.45 22.76 -8.91
C LEU A 99 6.10 21.81 -7.75
N VAL A 100 5.29 22.30 -6.82
CA VAL A 100 4.73 21.51 -5.69
C VAL A 100 3.22 21.54 -5.78
N LEU A 101 2.59 20.35 -5.88
CA LEU A 101 1.14 20.23 -5.97
C LEU A 101 0.58 19.48 -4.75
N GLY A 102 -0.34 20.11 -4.03
CA GLY A 102 -1.06 19.54 -2.91
C GLY A 102 -2.05 18.43 -3.29
N ALA A 103 -2.79 17.96 -2.31
CA ALA A 103 -3.71 16.81 -2.46
C ALA A 103 -4.82 17.03 -3.50
N LYS A 104 -5.35 18.25 -3.59
CA LYS A 104 -6.37 18.66 -4.56
C LYS A 104 -5.80 18.82 -5.96
N GLU A 105 -4.63 19.45 -6.07
CA GLU A 105 -4.09 19.95 -7.33
C GLU A 105 -3.30 18.90 -8.15
N LYS A 106 -2.80 17.84 -7.48
CA LYS A 106 -1.92 16.84 -8.13
C LYS A 106 -2.50 16.15 -9.37
N PHE A 107 -3.84 16.07 -9.50
CA PHE A 107 -4.51 15.51 -10.68
C PHE A 107 -4.82 16.54 -11.76
N ASN A 108 -4.57 17.83 -11.48
CA ASN A 108 -4.68 18.92 -12.43
C ASN A 108 -3.31 19.30 -13.00
N ILE A 109 -2.31 18.42 -12.89
CA ILE A 109 -0.92 18.69 -13.24
C ILE A 109 -0.78 19.34 -14.63
N LEU A 110 -1.55 18.90 -15.62
CA LEU A 110 -1.48 19.45 -16.99
C LEU A 110 -1.76 20.94 -17.04
N SER A 111 -2.68 21.46 -16.22
CA SER A 111 -3.01 22.89 -16.21
C SER A 111 -1.89 23.79 -15.70
N TYR A 112 -0.88 23.21 -15.07
CA TYR A 112 0.28 23.94 -14.53
C TYR A 112 1.54 23.80 -15.38
N LEU A 113 1.56 22.89 -16.36
CA LEU A 113 2.77 22.60 -17.14
C LEU A 113 2.97 23.49 -18.34
N ASP A 114 1.89 24.04 -18.93
CA ASP A 114 1.98 24.80 -20.18
C ASP A 114 2.76 26.11 -20.01
N ASP A 115 2.66 26.75 -18.83
CA ASP A 115 3.33 28.01 -18.50
C ASP A 115 4.50 27.82 -17.51
N LEU A 116 4.86 26.56 -17.18
CA LEU A 116 5.89 26.27 -16.20
C LEU A 116 7.29 26.37 -16.83
N GLU A 117 8.08 27.29 -16.31
CA GLU A 117 9.51 27.42 -16.64
C GLU A 117 10.39 26.84 -15.53
N LYS A 118 11.62 26.49 -15.89
CA LYS A 118 12.63 26.04 -14.92
C LYS A 118 12.92 27.16 -13.92
N THR A 119 12.76 26.86 -12.62
CA THR A 119 13.01 27.85 -11.55
C THR A 119 14.49 27.83 -11.15
N GLU A 120 15.07 28.99 -10.85
CA GLU A 120 16.46 29.12 -10.41
C GLU A 120 16.63 29.00 -8.89
N ASN A 121 15.58 29.38 -8.11
CA ASN A 121 15.70 29.48 -6.65
C ASN A 121 14.65 28.73 -5.88
N GLU A 122 13.37 28.93 -6.15
CA GLU A 122 12.26 28.38 -5.38
C GLU A 122 11.14 27.89 -6.31
N GLY A 123 10.65 26.68 -6.04
CA GLY A 123 9.56 26.09 -6.81
C GLY A 123 8.22 26.77 -6.54
N ILE A 124 7.36 26.77 -7.55
CA ILE A 124 6.00 27.31 -7.45
C ILE A 124 5.14 26.33 -6.62
N VAL A 125 4.37 26.86 -5.68
CA VAL A 125 3.48 26.06 -4.81
C VAL A 125 2.03 26.28 -5.23
N HIS A 126 1.32 25.18 -5.51
CA HIS A 126 -0.13 25.13 -5.59
C HIS A 126 -0.64 24.09 -4.57
N SER A 127 -1.02 24.56 -3.42
CA SER A 127 -1.60 23.79 -2.33
C SER A 127 -2.73 24.57 -1.69
N CYS A 128 -3.69 23.87 -1.13
CA CYS A 128 -4.79 24.46 -0.38
C CYS A 128 -4.86 23.83 1.01
N GLU A 129 -5.63 24.43 1.91
CA GLU A 129 -5.95 23.80 3.18
C GLU A 129 -6.63 22.45 2.92
N ILE A 130 -6.28 21.44 3.73
CA ILE A 130 -6.73 20.05 3.47
C ILE A 130 -8.26 19.91 3.52
N GLU A 131 -8.94 20.76 4.24
CA GLU A 131 -10.39 20.84 4.35
C GLU A 131 -11.07 21.23 3.02
N GLU A 132 -10.32 21.87 2.11
CA GLU A 132 -10.79 22.21 0.77
C GLU A 132 -10.67 21.04 -0.22
N THR A 133 -10.04 19.95 0.21
CA THR A 133 -9.99 18.69 -0.56
C THR A 133 -11.30 17.95 -0.37
N ASP A 134 -12.30 18.35 -1.15
CA ASP A 134 -13.71 18.10 -0.93
C ASP A 134 -14.29 16.99 -1.81
N PHE A 135 -13.50 16.33 -2.66
CA PHE A 135 -14.03 15.23 -3.49
C PHE A 135 -13.01 14.10 -3.71
N PHE A 136 -13.53 12.94 -4.07
CA PHE A 136 -12.76 11.75 -4.37
C PHE A 136 -12.32 11.72 -5.84
N ILE A 137 -11.08 11.34 -6.10
CA ILE A 137 -10.59 11.07 -7.46
C ILE A 137 -10.20 9.60 -7.56
N GLY A 138 -10.91 8.86 -8.42
CA GLY A 138 -10.62 7.46 -8.74
C GLY A 138 -9.22 7.30 -9.32
N SER A 139 -8.51 6.28 -8.88
CA SER A 139 -7.15 6.02 -9.35
C SER A 139 -6.86 4.51 -9.33
N TYR A 140 -6.17 4.04 -10.37
CA TYR A 140 -5.70 2.66 -10.40
C TYR A 140 -4.36 2.56 -11.12
N SER A 141 -3.54 1.56 -10.78
CA SER A 141 -2.27 1.30 -11.41
C SER A 141 -2.38 0.27 -12.53
N ILE A 142 -1.69 0.51 -13.65
CA ILE A 142 -1.55 -0.44 -14.76
C ILE A 142 -0.12 -0.36 -15.30
N GLY A 143 0.44 -1.51 -15.69
CA GLY A 143 1.64 -1.61 -16.51
C GLY A 143 2.97 -1.63 -15.77
N ASP A 144 3.02 -1.19 -14.54
CA ASP A 144 4.26 -1.16 -13.75
C ASP A 144 4.45 -2.44 -12.91
N ARG A 145 3.40 -3.24 -12.73
CA ARG A 145 3.38 -4.46 -11.90
C ARG A 145 2.37 -5.44 -12.44
N THR A 146 2.53 -6.72 -12.06
CA THR A 146 1.58 -7.80 -12.40
C THR A 146 0.21 -7.61 -11.73
N ARG A 147 0.15 -6.90 -10.60
CA ARG A 147 -1.09 -6.61 -9.86
C ARG A 147 -1.47 -5.15 -9.99
N ALA A 148 -2.75 -4.85 -10.17
CA ALA A 148 -3.28 -3.50 -10.14
C ALA A 148 -3.67 -3.07 -8.73
N PHE A 149 -3.35 -1.85 -8.34
CA PHE A 149 -3.88 -1.20 -7.15
C PHE A 149 -5.09 -0.37 -7.53
N LEU A 150 -6.27 -0.68 -7.01
CA LEU A 150 -7.51 0.04 -7.26
C LEU A 150 -7.89 0.85 -6.01
N LYS A 151 -7.81 2.17 -6.11
CA LYS A 151 -8.18 3.09 -5.04
C LYS A 151 -9.70 3.19 -4.96
N VAL A 152 -10.26 2.77 -3.83
CA VAL A 152 -11.71 2.79 -3.57
C VAL A 152 -12.09 3.77 -2.46
N GLN A 153 -11.14 4.16 -1.61
CA GLN A 153 -11.34 5.05 -0.47
C GLN A 153 -10.10 5.92 -0.24
N ASP A 154 -10.27 7.14 0.25
CA ASP A 154 -9.20 8.08 0.61
C ASP A 154 -9.55 8.87 1.87
N GLY A 155 -8.53 9.46 2.52
CA GLY A 155 -8.70 10.18 3.77
C GLY A 155 -9.10 9.31 4.95
N CYS A 156 -9.23 9.91 6.15
CA CYS A 156 -9.57 9.17 7.37
C CYS A 156 -10.13 10.09 8.44
N ASP A 157 -11.25 9.70 9.08
CA ASP A 157 -11.87 10.44 10.19
C ASP A 157 -11.37 9.97 11.57
N TYR A 158 -10.41 9.06 11.62
CA TYR A 158 -9.81 8.63 12.87
C TYR A 158 -8.73 9.63 13.29
N LYS A 159 -8.82 10.07 14.55
CA LYS A 159 -7.86 11.01 15.15
C LYS A 159 -6.83 10.25 15.99
N CYS A 160 -6.14 9.28 15.37
CA CYS A 160 -5.06 8.57 16.04
C CYS A 160 -3.93 9.55 16.38
N THR A 161 -3.46 9.51 17.62
CA THR A 161 -2.58 10.55 18.19
C THR A 161 -1.21 10.68 17.49
N TYR A 162 -0.79 9.68 16.73
CA TYR A 162 0.49 9.64 16.00
C TYR A 162 0.36 9.85 14.49
N CYS A 163 -0.86 9.96 13.97
CA CYS A 163 -1.11 9.83 12.54
C CYS A 163 -1.27 11.18 11.85
N THR A 164 -0.50 11.39 10.79
CA THR A 164 -0.55 12.60 9.93
C THR A 164 -1.50 12.45 8.74
N ILE A 165 -2.07 11.28 8.52
CA ILE A 165 -2.90 11.02 7.32
C ILE A 165 -4.10 11.95 7.21
N PRO A 166 -4.89 12.24 8.27
CA PRO A 166 -5.98 13.21 8.17
C PRO A 166 -5.51 14.61 7.74
N LEU A 167 -4.30 15.01 8.13
CA LEU A 167 -3.69 16.29 7.74
C LEU A 167 -3.22 16.31 6.29
N ALA A 168 -2.84 15.13 5.75
CA ALA A 168 -2.30 15.01 4.39
C ALA A 168 -3.36 14.64 3.34
N ARG A 169 -4.46 14.00 3.75
CA ARG A 169 -5.47 13.43 2.85
C ARG A 169 -6.90 13.82 3.18
N GLY A 170 -7.12 14.54 4.29
CA GLY A 170 -8.43 15.03 4.72
C GLY A 170 -9.37 13.93 5.23
N ILE A 171 -10.67 14.25 5.20
CA ILE A 171 -11.75 13.38 5.67
C ILE A 171 -11.92 12.13 4.80
N SER A 172 -12.54 11.10 5.35
CA SER A 172 -12.84 9.85 4.64
C SER A 172 -13.83 10.09 3.51
N ARG A 173 -13.45 9.70 2.29
CA ARG A 173 -14.22 9.79 1.04
C ARG A 173 -14.11 8.48 0.30
N SER A 174 -15.11 8.15 -0.51
CA SER A 174 -15.15 6.89 -1.25
C SER A 174 -15.65 7.12 -2.67
N ASP A 175 -15.15 6.32 -3.61
CA ASP A 175 -15.71 6.25 -4.95
C ASP A 175 -17.11 5.63 -4.94
N THR A 176 -17.90 5.87 -5.97
CA THR A 176 -19.16 5.18 -6.16
C THR A 176 -18.93 3.71 -6.55
N ILE A 177 -19.88 2.83 -6.25
CA ILE A 177 -19.77 1.41 -6.65
C ILE A 177 -19.64 1.31 -8.17
N GLU A 178 -20.44 2.06 -8.93
CA GLU A 178 -20.42 2.08 -10.40
C GLU A 178 -19.03 2.44 -10.94
N ASN A 179 -18.40 3.47 -10.39
CA ASN A 179 -17.05 3.89 -10.82
C ASN A 179 -16.01 2.81 -10.49
N VAL A 180 -16.07 2.23 -9.29
CA VAL A 180 -15.16 1.15 -8.89
C VAL A 180 -15.32 -0.07 -9.82
N LEU A 181 -16.54 -0.47 -10.16
CA LEU A 181 -16.80 -1.59 -11.07
C LEU A 181 -16.31 -1.28 -12.49
N ARG A 182 -16.54 -0.06 -12.99
CA ARG A 182 -16.00 0.37 -14.29
C ARG A 182 -14.48 0.30 -14.32
N ASN A 183 -13.80 0.84 -13.31
CA ASN A 183 -12.34 0.78 -13.20
C ASN A 183 -11.84 -0.66 -13.10
N ALA A 184 -12.54 -1.54 -12.37
CA ALA A 184 -12.21 -2.96 -12.29
C ALA A 184 -12.35 -3.65 -13.65
N ALA A 185 -13.41 -3.36 -14.42
CA ALA A 185 -13.59 -3.88 -15.77
C ALA A 185 -12.50 -3.37 -16.75
N GLU A 186 -12.08 -2.11 -16.65
CA GLU A 186 -10.97 -1.56 -17.43
C GLU A 186 -9.64 -2.26 -17.12
N ILE A 187 -9.40 -2.60 -15.85
CA ILE A 187 -8.23 -3.37 -15.41
C ILE A 187 -8.31 -4.80 -15.99
N ALA A 188 -9.47 -5.44 -15.91
CA ALA A 188 -9.70 -6.78 -16.48
C ALA A 188 -9.42 -6.82 -17.99
N ALA A 189 -9.88 -5.80 -18.72
CA ALA A 189 -9.65 -5.67 -20.17
C ALA A 189 -8.17 -5.54 -20.56
N LYS A 190 -7.28 -5.26 -19.61
CA LYS A 190 -5.81 -5.26 -19.79
C LYS A 190 -5.13 -6.57 -19.38
N ASP A 191 -5.91 -7.65 -19.22
CA ASP A 191 -5.44 -8.98 -18.82
C ASP A 191 -4.71 -9.02 -17.46
N ILE A 192 -5.02 -8.10 -16.55
CA ILE A 192 -4.47 -8.10 -15.20
C ILE A 192 -5.26 -9.08 -14.35
N LYS A 193 -4.59 -10.05 -13.76
CA LYS A 193 -5.20 -11.16 -13.02
C LYS A 193 -5.56 -10.84 -11.57
N GLU A 194 -4.86 -9.90 -10.92
CA GLU A 194 -5.08 -9.58 -9.51
C GLU A 194 -5.27 -8.07 -9.31
N ILE A 195 -6.39 -7.71 -8.64
CA ILE A 195 -6.62 -6.38 -8.10
C ILE A 195 -6.34 -6.37 -6.60
N VAL A 196 -5.64 -5.34 -6.12
CA VAL A 196 -5.52 -5.04 -4.69
C VAL A 196 -6.36 -3.82 -4.38
N LEU A 197 -7.47 -3.99 -3.66
CA LEU A 197 -8.30 -2.89 -3.18
C LEU A 197 -7.47 -2.02 -2.25
N THR A 198 -7.46 -0.72 -2.50
CA THR A 198 -6.54 0.20 -1.85
C THR A 198 -7.29 1.41 -1.30
N GLY A 199 -6.96 1.78 -0.09
CA GLY A 199 -7.48 2.95 0.62
C GLY A 199 -6.64 3.23 1.86
N VAL A 200 -6.94 4.33 2.53
CA VAL A 200 -6.37 4.63 3.86
C VAL A 200 -7.00 3.74 4.93
N ASN A 201 -8.32 3.59 4.87
CA ASN A 201 -9.12 2.75 5.74
C ASN A 201 -10.32 2.22 4.95
N ILE A 202 -10.10 1.16 4.18
CA ILE A 202 -11.10 0.65 3.24
C ILE A 202 -12.39 0.17 3.90
N GLY A 203 -12.34 -0.20 5.18
CA GLY A 203 -13.55 -0.56 5.94
C GLY A 203 -14.50 0.61 6.19
N ASP A 204 -14.02 1.85 6.04
CA ASP A 204 -14.81 3.09 6.12
C ASP A 204 -15.40 3.51 4.74
N TYR A 205 -15.45 2.59 3.78
CA TYR A 205 -16.03 2.79 2.46
C TYR A 205 -17.51 3.17 2.53
N GLY A 206 -17.95 4.01 1.59
CA GLY A 206 -19.34 4.34 1.36
C GLY A 206 -19.77 5.73 1.85
N LYS A 207 -18.84 6.58 2.28
CA LYS A 207 -19.15 7.96 2.65
C LYS A 207 -19.35 8.91 1.46
N GLY A 208 -19.38 8.38 0.25
CA GLY A 208 -19.54 9.13 -0.99
C GLY A 208 -18.31 9.96 -1.36
N GLU A 209 -18.36 10.56 -2.53
CA GLU A 209 -17.25 11.32 -3.11
C GLU A 209 -16.89 12.58 -2.31
N PHE A 210 -17.86 13.16 -1.61
CA PHE A 210 -17.70 14.39 -0.81
C PHE A 210 -17.51 14.12 0.70
N GLY A 211 -17.37 12.88 1.14
CA GLY A 211 -17.15 12.54 2.53
C GLY A 211 -18.39 12.78 3.42
N ASN A 212 -19.50 12.16 3.08
CA ASN A 212 -20.75 12.27 3.82
C ASN A 212 -20.62 11.77 5.27
N LYS A 213 -21.37 12.34 6.20
CA LYS A 213 -21.36 11.91 7.61
C LYS A 213 -21.89 10.49 7.80
N ARG A 214 -22.76 10.01 6.90
CA ARG A 214 -23.34 8.67 6.90
C ARG A 214 -22.90 7.94 5.66
N HIS A 215 -22.73 6.63 5.78
CA HIS A 215 -22.47 5.76 4.65
C HIS A 215 -23.72 5.62 3.79
N GLU A 216 -23.58 5.79 2.49
CA GLU A 216 -24.59 5.52 1.48
C GLU A 216 -24.59 4.00 1.14
N HIS A 217 -23.39 3.43 1.13
CA HIS A 217 -23.10 2.01 0.96
C HIS A 217 -22.11 1.54 2.04
N THR A 218 -21.93 0.24 2.14
CA THR A 218 -20.97 -0.37 3.07
C THR A 218 -19.82 -1.02 2.30
N PHE A 219 -18.74 -1.33 3.00
CA PHE A 219 -17.66 -2.14 2.42
C PHE A 219 -18.18 -3.53 1.97
N LEU A 220 -19.17 -4.10 2.68
CA LEU A 220 -19.80 -5.35 2.29
C LEU A 220 -20.53 -5.24 0.94
N ASP A 221 -21.25 -4.13 0.70
CA ASP A 221 -21.93 -3.89 -0.58
C ASP A 221 -20.91 -3.81 -1.71
N LEU A 222 -19.81 -3.09 -1.52
CA LEU A 222 -18.73 -2.98 -2.51
C LEU A 222 -18.15 -4.34 -2.87
N ILE A 223 -17.75 -5.15 -1.87
CA ILE A 223 -17.10 -6.45 -2.14
C ILE A 223 -18.09 -7.46 -2.73
N SER A 224 -19.38 -7.35 -2.40
CA SER A 224 -20.43 -8.17 -2.99
C SER A 224 -20.63 -7.89 -4.49
N GLU A 225 -20.51 -6.63 -4.91
CA GLU A 225 -20.60 -6.27 -6.33
C GLU A 225 -19.29 -6.56 -7.08
N LEU A 226 -18.15 -6.32 -6.47
CA LEU A 226 -16.85 -6.64 -7.08
C LEU A 226 -16.66 -8.14 -7.34
N ASP A 227 -17.21 -9.01 -6.49
CA ASP A 227 -17.11 -10.46 -6.68
C ASP A 227 -17.83 -10.96 -7.95
N LYS A 228 -18.72 -10.14 -8.52
CA LYS A 228 -19.46 -10.42 -9.76
C LYS A 228 -18.71 -9.98 -11.03
N VAL A 229 -17.65 -9.18 -10.91
CA VAL A 229 -16.90 -8.66 -12.06
C VAL A 229 -16.14 -9.80 -12.75
N GLU A 230 -16.45 -9.99 -14.02
CA GLU A 230 -15.78 -11.01 -14.84
C GLU A 230 -14.38 -10.55 -15.29
N GLY A 231 -13.48 -11.50 -15.58
CA GLY A 231 -12.13 -11.24 -16.07
C GLY A 231 -11.10 -10.90 -14.98
N ILE A 232 -11.53 -10.70 -13.73
CA ILE A 232 -10.62 -10.61 -12.57
C ILE A 232 -10.63 -11.95 -11.84
N GLU A 233 -9.47 -12.57 -11.75
CA GLU A 233 -9.31 -13.87 -11.10
C GLU A 233 -9.06 -13.75 -9.61
N ARG A 234 -8.43 -12.65 -9.16
CA ARG A 234 -8.08 -12.41 -7.76
C ARG A 234 -8.35 -10.98 -7.32
N ILE A 235 -9.01 -10.84 -6.18
CA ILE A 235 -9.17 -9.56 -5.49
C ILE A 235 -8.61 -9.69 -4.09
N ARG A 236 -7.65 -8.82 -3.75
CA ARG A 236 -7.00 -8.80 -2.44
C ARG A 236 -7.43 -7.56 -1.67
N ILE A 237 -7.88 -7.77 -0.44
CA ILE A 237 -8.20 -6.71 0.50
C ILE A 237 -6.88 -6.18 1.08
N SER A 238 -6.64 -4.85 1.01
CA SER A 238 -5.52 -4.22 1.71
C SER A 238 -5.86 -3.96 3.18
N SER A 239 -5.29 -2.92 3.80
CA SER A 239 -5.48 -2.63 5.23
C SER A 239 -6.94 -2.30 5.56
N ILE A 240 -7.51 -3.04 6.52
CA ILE A 240 -8.85 -2.81 7.06
C ILE A 240 -8.80 -2.82 8.58
N GLU A 241 -9.35 -1.76 9.19
CA GLU A 241 -9.38 -1.63 10.66
C GLU A 241 -10.22 -2.75 11.30
N PRO A 242 -9.76 -3.34 12.42
CA PRO A 242 -10.41 -4.51 13.03
C PRO A 242 -11.85 -4.25 13.46
N ASN A 243 -12.19 -3.02 13.86
CA ASN A 243 -13.57 -2.65 14.22
C ASN A 243 -14.50 -2.45 13.01
N LEU A 244 -13.94 -2.32 11.81
CA LEU A 244 -14.68 -2.20 10.55
C LEU A 244 -14.72 -3.50 9.75
N LEU A 245 -13.84 -4.46 10.04
CA LEU A 245 -13.91 -5.80 9.47
C LEU A 245 -15.03 -6.58 10.16
N LYS A 246 -16.19 -6.67 9.52
CA LYS A 246 -17.36 -7.37 10.02
C LYS A 246 -17.32 -8.85 9.68
N ASP A 247 -18.04 -9.68 10.47
CA ASP A 247 -18.11 -11.12 10.25
C ASP A 247 -18.69 -11.46 8.90
N GLU A 248 -19.70 -10.70 8.44
CA GLU A 248 -20.34 -10.87 7.12
C GLU A 248 -19.34 -10.67 5.97
N SER A 249 -18.41 -9.73 6.11
CA SER A 249 -17.34 -9.51 5.12
C SER A 249 -16.34 -10.68 5.12
N ILE A 250 -16.00 -11.22 6.28
CA ILE A 250 -15.14 -12.41 6.40
C ILE A 250 -15.81 -13.63 5.78
N GLU A 251 -17.10 -13.81 6.02
CA GLU A 251 -17.89 -14.92 5.47
C GLU A 251 -18.07 -14.81 3.95
N LEU A 252 -18.25 -13.58 3.43
CA LEU A 252 -18.28 -13.36 1.98
C LEU A 252 -16.96 -13.78 1.36
N VAL A 253 -15.84 -13.29 1.88
CA VAL A 253 -14.49 -13.64 1.38
C VAL A 253 -14.26 -15.14 1.39
N SER A 254 -14.70 -15.86 2.44
CA SER A 254 -14.55 -17.31 2.54
C SER A 254 -15.31 -18.12 1.48
N LYS A 255 -16.35 -17.54 0.88
CA LYS A 255 -17.21 -18.16 -0.14
C LYS A 255 -17.02 -17.54 -1.52
N SER A 256 -16.21 -16.51 -1.64
CA SER A 256 -15.99 -15.73 -2.83
C SER A 256 -15.31 -16.53 -3.93
N ARG A 257 -15.65 -16.21 -5.17
CA ARG A 257 -14.99 -16.69 -6.37
C ARG A 257 -13.63 -16.03 -6.59
N SER A 258 -13.52 -14.74 -6.26
CA SER A 258 -12.38 -13.91 -6.63
C SER A 258 -11.60 -13.35 -5.43
N PHE A 259 -12.24 -13.14 -4.27
CA PHE A 259 -11.52 -12.66 -3.09
C PHE A 259 -10.60 -13.74 -2.53
N VAL A 260 -9.33 -13.39 -2.39
CA VAL A 260 -8.31 -14.34 -1.92
C VAL A 260 -8.22 -14.39 -0.38
N PRO A 261 -7.83 -15.55 0.20
CA PRO A 261 -7.75 -15.75 1.65
C PRO A 261 -6.53 -15.03 2.25
N HIS A 262 -6.58 -13.70 2.24
CA HIS A 262 -5.55 -12.84 2.79
C HIS A 262 -6.18 -11.60 3.41
N PHE A 263 -5.82 -11.29 4.64
CA PHE A 263 -6.23 -10.09 5.36
C PHE A 263 -5.03 -9.32 5.86
N HIS A 264 -5.08 -8.01 5.79
CA HIS A 264 -4.13 -7.12 6.41
C HIS A 264 -4.88 -6.26 7.44
N ILE A 265 -4.64 -6.51 8.72
CA ILE A 265 -5.40 -5.92 9.83
C ILE A 265 -4.43 -5.20 10.75
N PRO A 266 -4.40 -3.83 10.73
CA PRO A 266 -3.52 -3.06 11.60
C PRO A 266 -3.88 -3.24 13.08
N LEU A 267 -2.93 -3.71 13.90
CA LEU A 267 -3.08 -3.82 15.36
C LEU A 267 -2.53 -2.59 16.07
N GLN A 268 -1.38 -2.11 15.63
CA GLN A 268 -0.56 -1.03 16.19
C GLN A 268 0.11 -1.37 17.52
N SER A 269 -0.59 -1.91 18.54
CA SER A 269 -0.04 -2.38 19.81
C SER A 269 -0.87 -3.53 20.39
N GLY A 270 -0.23 -4.46 21.08
CA GLY A 270 -0.90 -5.51 21.84
C GLY A 270 -1.15 -5.14 23.30
N SER A 271 -0.93 -3.89 23.70
CA SER A 271 -1.28 -3.36 25.02
C SER A 271 -2.51 -2.46 24.93
N ASP A 272 -3.58 -2.79 25.66
CA ASP A 272 -4.81 -2.01 25.67
C ASP A 272 -4.58 -0.56 26.16
N ASP A 273 -3.63 -0.36 27.07
CA ASP A 273 -3.28 0.97 27.55
C ASP A 273 -2.62 1.82 26.46
N VAL A 274 -1.73 1.21 25.65
CA VAL A 274 -1.10 1.90 24.51
C VAL A 274 -2.13 2.17 23.43
N LEU A 275 -3.01 1.23 23.11
CA LEU A 275 -4.11 1.41 22.16
C LEU A 275 -5.03 2.57 22.54
N LYS A 276 -5.38 2.72 23.83
CA LYS A 276 -6.14 3.87 24.34
C LYS A 276 -5.41 5.20 24.16
N LYS A 277 -4.10 5.24 24.47
CA LYS A 277 -3.26 6.42 24.24
C LYS A 277 -3.15 6.78 22.76
N MET A 278 -3.08 5.77 21.88
CA MET A 278 -3.12 5.92 20.43
C MET A 278 -4.50 6.37 19.90
N LYS A 279 -5.53 6.43 20.75
CA LYS A 279 -6.95 6.67 20.38
C LYS A 279 -7.47 5.68 19.35
N ARG A 280 -7.09 4.38 19.50
CA ARG A 280 -7.65 3.32 18.65
C ARG A 280 -9.10 3.02 19.04
N ARG A 281 -9.92 2.66 18.06
CA ARG A 281 -11.36 2.36 18.24
C ARG A 281 -11.63 0.89 18.54
N TYR A 282 -10.61 0.15 18.97
CA TYR A 282 -10.66 -1.25 19.37
C TYR A 282 -9.61 -1.53 20.45
N LEU A 283 -9.74 -2.67 21.09
CA LEU A 283 -8.81 -3.23 22.05
C LEU A 283 -8.39 -4.63 21.58
N THR A 284 -7.42 -5.24 22.27
CA THR A 284 -6.86 -6.55 21.96
C THR A 284 -7.90 -7.66 21.87
N LYS A 285 -8.93 -7.63 22.70
CA LYS A 285 -10.03 -8.62 22.66
C LYS A 285 -10.76 -8.65 21.33
N LEU A 286 -11.18 -7.48 20.80
CA LEU A 286 -11.85 -7.41 19.49
C LEU A 286 -10.91 -7.88 18.38
N TYR A 287 -9.64 -7.53 18.47
CA TYR A 287 -8.64 -7.96 17.49
C TYR A 287 -8.49 -9.48 17.46
N SER A 288 -8.32 -10.11 18.62
CA SER A 288 -8.22 -11.57 18.72
C SER A 288 -9.48 -12.29 18.23
N ASP A 289 -10.67 -11.72 18.48
CA ASP A 289 -11.94 -12.27 17.97
C ASP A 289 -11.99 -12.25 16.44
N ARG A 290 -11.50 -11.16 15.78
CA ARG A 290 -11.42 -11.09 14.31
C ARG A 290 -10.46 -12.13 13.74
N VAL A 291 -9.28 -12.28 14.34
CA VAL A 291 -8.30 -13.30 13.95
C VAL A 291 -8.88 -14.71 14.12
N SER A 292 -9.56 -14.96 15.23
CA SER A 292 -10.22 -16.25 15.50
C SER A 292 -11.32 -16.57 14.50
N LYS A 293 -12.18 -15.59 14.17
CA LYS A 293 -13.24 -15.75 13.14
C LYS A 293 -12.65 -16.07 11.77
N ILE A 294 -11.57 -15.38 11.35
CA ILE A 294 -10.91 -15.70 10.09
C ILE A 294 -10.37 -17.13 10.09
N ARG A 295 -9.70 -17.54 11.17
CA ARG A 295 -9.14 -18.90 11.28
C ARG A 295 -10.21 -19.98 11.30
N GLU A 296 -11.37 -19.70 11.91
CA GLU A 296 -12.52 -20.62 11.91
C GLU A 296 -13.02 -20.92 10.49
N VAL A 297 -13.24 -19.87 9.68
CA VAL A 297 -13.85 -20.03 8.34
C VAL A 297 -12.82 -20.23 7.23
N MET A 298 -11.58 -19.77 7.41
CA MET A 298 -10.46 -19.87 6.47
C MET A 298 -9.17 -20.24 7.19
N PRO A 299 -8.94 -21.51 7.55
CA PRO A 299 -7.76 -21.94 8.33
C PRO A 299 -6.42 -21.59 7.66
N ASP A 300 -6.38 -21.57 6.33
CA ASP A 300 -5.19 -21.30 5.51
C ASP A 300 -5.04 -19.82 5.08
N ALA A 301 -5.89 -18.92 5.56
CA ALA A 301 -5.76 -17.50 5.23
C ALA A 301 -4.46 -16.90 5.76
N ALA A 302 -3.81 -16.04 5.01
CA ALA A 302 -2.72 -15.22 5.55
C ALA A 302 -3.27 -14.00 6.29
N ILE A 303 -2.72 -13.70 7.46
CA ILE A 303 -3.10 -12.54 8.26
C ILE A 303 -1.84 -11.73 8.54
N GLY A 304 -1.72 -10.57 7.88
CA GLY A 304 -0.68 -9.58 8.08
C GLY A 304 -1.10 -8.53 9.12
N VAL A 305 -0.15 -8.06 9.91
CA VAL A 305 -0.39 -7.18 11.05
C VAL A 305 0.58 -6.01 11.02
N ASP A 306 0.08 -4.77 11.14
CA ASP A 306 0.94 -3.62 11.41
C ASP A 306 1.11 -3.45 12.91
N VAL A 307 2.34 -3.18 13.36
CA VAL A 307 2.68 -2.89 14.75
C VAL A 307 3.69 -1.75 14.82
N ILE A 308 3.49 -0.85 15.78
CA ILE A 308 4.39 0.28 16.05
C ILE A 308 5.07 0.03 17.39
N ASP A 309 6.42 0.01 17.39
CA ASP A 309 7.23 -0.01 18.61
C ASP A 309 7.67 1.40 19.02
N GLY A 310 7.84 1.61 20.32
CA GLY A 310 8.41 2.84 20.86
C GLY A 310 7.48 4.03 20.90
N PHE A 311 6.17 3.81 20.91
CA PHE A 311 5.18 4.87 21.13
C PHE A 311 5.37 5.53 22.52
N PRO A 312 5.15 6.86 22.69
CA PRO A 312 5.30 7.52 23.98
C PRO A 312 4.50 6.87 25.11
N GLY A 313 5.18 6.53 26.19
CA GLY A 313 4.60 5.83 27.35
C GLY A 313 4.44 4.31 27.16
N GLU A 314 5.04 3.72 26.12
CA GLU A 314 5.23 2.27 26.00
C GLU A 314 6.39 1.84 26.90
N THR A 315 6.10 1.41 28.13
CA THR A 315 7.11 0.84 29.05
C THR A 315 7.59 -0.52 28.55
N GLU A 316 8.61 -1.11 29.22
CA GLU A 316 9.06 -2.47 28.89
C GLU A 316 7.93 -3.50 29.09
N GLU A 317 7.16 -3.38 30.17
CA GLU A 317 6.03 -4.26 30.46
C GLU A 317 4.98 -4.21 29.32
N LYS A 318 4.61 -3.01 28.87
CA LYS A 318 3.64 -2.83 27.78
C LYS A 318 4.16 -3.31 26.43
N PHE A 319 5.45 -3.17 26.18
CA PHE A 319 6.07 -3.77 25.01
C PHE A 319 6.02 -5.30 25.09
N MET A 320 6.29 -5.89 26.26
CA MET A 320 6.20 -7.34 26.45
C MET A 320 4.76 -7.84 26.35
N GLU A 321 3.74 -7.08 26.79
CA GLU A 321 2.33 -7.39 26.52
C GLU A 321 2.11 -7.49 25.00
N THR A 322 2.59 -6.52 24.23
CA THR A 322 2.48 -6.51 22.75
C THR A 322 3.20 -7.70 22.14
N TYR A 323 4.42 -7.99 22.57
CA TYR A 323 5.21 -9.11 22.05
C TYR A 323 4.52 -10.47 22.32
N ASN A 324 4.07 -10.69 23.55
CA ASN A 324 3.40 -11.94 23.96
C ASN A 324 2.06 -12.11 23.24
N PHE A 325 1.24 -11.04 23.16
CA PHE A 325 -0.01 -11.07 22.42
C PHE A 325 0.20 -11.44 20.95
N LEU A 326 1.15 -10.82 20.27
CA LEU A 326 1.49 -11.14 18.88
C LEU A 326 2.06 -12.57 18.73
N ASN A 327 2.83 -13.03 19.72
CA ASN A 327 3.38 -14.40 19.72
C ASN A 327 2.29 -15.48 19.85
N GLU A 328 1.24 -15.23 20.63
CA GLU A 328 0.12 -16.16 20.85
C GLU A 328 -0.88 -16.18 19.69
N LEU A 329 -1.10 -15.03 19.03
CA LEU A 329 -2.06 -14.93 17.93
C LEU A 329 -1.67 -15.83 16.73
N PRO A 330 -2.62 -16.53 16.10
CA PRO A 330 -2.38 -17.32 14.88
C PRO A 330 -2.33 -16.42 13.63
N ILE A 331 -1.44 -15.44 13.61
CA ILE A 331 -1.15 -14.53 12.51
C ILE A 331 0.03 -15.02 11.67
N THR A 332 0.22 -14.45 10.46
CA THR A 332 1.21 -14.92 9.50
C THR A 332 2.50 -14.12 9.51
N TYR A 333 2.41 -12.79 9.55
CA TYR A 333 3.58 -11.90 9.51
C TYR A 333 3.26 -10.53 10.10
N LEU A 334 4.32 -9.78 10.43
CA LEU A 334 4.23 -8.43 10.94
C LEU A 334 4.89 -7.44 9.98
N HIS A 335 4.28 -6.31 9.79
CA HIS A 335 4.96 -5.09 9.35
C HIS A 335 5.28 -4.27 10.59
N VAL A 336 6.56 -4.17 10.90
CA VAL A 336 7.05 -3.52 12.11
C VAL A 336 7.51 -2.11 11.79
N PHE A 337 6.89 -1.15 12.42
CA PHE A 337 7.21 0.28 12.32
C PHE A 337 7.77 0.78 13.64
N THR A 338 8.86 1.52 13.60
CA THR A 338 9.31 2.28 14.76
C THR A 338 8.57 3.61 14.80
N TYR A 339 8.06 4.00 15.96
CA TYR A 339 7.44 5.31 16.14
C TYR A 339 8.41 6.42 15.68
N SER A 340 7.89 7.29 14.84
CA SER A 340 8.58 8.48 14.34
C SER A 340 7.79 9.71 14.74
N GLU A 341 8.45 10.65 15.37
CA GLU A 341 7.87 11.93 15.75
C GLU A 341 7.45 12.69 14.48
N ARG A 342 6.19 13.11 14.44
CA ARG A 342 5.66 13.92 13.33
C ARG A 342 5.04 15.19 13.88
N GLU A 343 5.45 16.31 13.32
CA GLU A 343 4.88 17.60 13.68
C GLU A 343 3.35 17.60 13.55
N ASN A 344 2.70 18.37 14.37
CA ASN A 344 1.23 18.50 14.43
C ASN A 344 0.48 17.21 14.82
N THR A 345 1.17 16.23 15.44
CA THR A 345 0.54 15.06 16.04
C THR A 345 0.52 15.18 17.57
N GLU A 346 -0.57 14.71 18.20
CA GLU A 346 -0.71 14.78 19.65
C GLU A 346 0.39 13.97 20.38
N ALA A 347 0.86 12.90 19.76
CA ALA A 347 1.86 12.00 20.35
C ALA A 347 3.21 12.70 20.60
N THR A 348 3.55 13.77 19.88
CA THR A 348 4.80 14.51 20.09
C THR A 348 4.82 15.29 21.40
N ALA A 349 3.64 15.60 21.95
CA ALA A 349 3.50 16.32 23.23
C ALA A 349 3.31 15.36 24.43
N MET A 350 3.35 14.04 24.20
CA MET A 350 3.16 13.04 25.26
C MET A 350 4.45 12.78 26.02
N ASP A 351 4.30 12.56 27.35
CA ASP A 351 5.40 12.09 28.19
C ASP A 351 5.77 10.63 27.93
N GLY A 352 6.96 10.23 28.38
CA GLY A 352 7.40 8.85 28.31
C GLY A 352 7.99 8.47 26.94
N VAL A 353 8.72 9.40 26.34
CA VAL A 353 9.47 9.14 25.08
C VAL A 353 10.40 7.97 25.25
N VAL A 354 10.27 6.97 24.39
CA VAL A 354 11.13 5.78 24.39
C VAL A 354 12.45 6.11 23.68
N PRO A 355 13.62 5.86 24.33
CA PRO A 355 14.90 6.14 23.71
C PRO A 355 15.10 5.39 22.39
N VAL A 356 15.78 6.02 21.42
CA VAL A 356 16.01 5.45 20.06
C VAL A 356 16.70 4.08 20.12
N ALA A 357 17.66 3.89 21.04
CA ALA A 357 18.34 2.60 21.20
C ALA A 357 17.35 1.48 21.60
N GLU A 358 16.40 1.80 22.50
CA GLU A 358 15.39 0.84 22.94
C GLU A 358 14.38 0.55 21.81
N ARG A 359 13.94 1.58 21.07
CA ARG A 359 13.08 1.37 19.86
C ARG A 359 13.77 0.42 18.88
N LYS A 360 15.06 0.60 18.58
CA LYS A 360 15.83 -0.30 17.69
C LYS A 360 15.85 -1.75 18.20
N LYS A 361 16.03 -1.95 19.51
CA LYS A 361 16.00 -3.27 20.13
C LYS A 361 14.62 -3.93 19.98
N ARG A 362 13.54 -3.21 20.30
CA ARG A 362 12.15 -3.67 20.18
C ARG A 362 11.78 -4.00 18.73
N ASN A 363 12.14 -3.13 17.80
CA ASN A 363 11.95 -3.36 16.37
C ASN A 363 12.61 -4.66 15.91
N LYS A 364 13.88 -4.89 16.31
CA LYS A 364 14.58 -6.14 15.98
C LYS A 364 13.88 -7.37 16.56
N MET A 365 13.38 -7.31 17.79
CA MET A 365 12.65 -8.43 18.43
C MET A 365 11.37 -8.75 17.64
N LEU A 366 10.57 -7.76 17.28
CA LEU A 366 9.34 -7.94 16.50
C LEU A 366 9.61 -8.43 15.08
N ARG A 367 10.67 -7.96 14.42
CA ARG A 367 11.07 -8.49 13.10
C ARG A 367 11.47 -9.97 13.15
N ILE A 368 12.20 -10.36 14.18
CA ILE A 368 12.52 -11.80 14.41
C ILE A 368 11.24 -12.61 14.61
N LEU A 369 10.29 -12.08 15.39
CA LEU A 369 8.99 -12.74 15.61
C LEU A 369 8.23 -12.84 14.27
N SER A 370 8.22 -11.80 13.47
CA SER A 370 7.59 -11.80 12.13
C SER A 370 8.15 -12.92 11.24
N GLU A 371 9.48 -13.05 11.15
CA GLU A 371 10.10 -14.13 10.36
C GLU A 371 9.76 -15.50 10.89
N LYS A 372 9.77 -15.72 12.22
CA LYS A 372 9.35 -16.99 12.82
C LYS A 372 7.91 -17.36 12.46
N LYS A 373 6.98 -16.38 12.55
CA LYS A 373 5.58 -16.62 12.22
C LYS A 373 5.38 -16.90 10.75
N LYS A 374 6.06 -16.14 9.87
CA LYS A 374 6.02 -16.36 8.42
C LYS A 374 6.53 -17.77 8.06
N MET A 375 7.65 -18.18 8.60
CA MET A 375 8.19 -19.52 8.34
C MET A 375 7.27 -20.61 8.89
N ALA A 376 6.71 -20.45 10.07
CA ALA A 376 5.74 -21.40 10.63
C ALA A 376 4.51 -21.52 9.72
N PHE A 377 3.98 -20.41 9.21
CA PHE A 377 2.88 -20.44 8.26
C PHE A 377 3.27 -21.13 6.95
N TYR A 378 4.43 -20.80 6.37
CA TYR A 378 4.91 -21.44 5.14
C TYR A 378 5.07 -22.96 5.31
N GLN A 379 5.55 -23.40 6.48
CA GLN A 379 5.67 -24.82 6.79
C GLN A 379 4.31 -25.55 6.75
N THR A 380 3.22 -24.91 7.14
CA THR A 380 1.86 -25.49 7.06
C THR A 380 1.31 -25.58 5.63
N GLN A 381 1.94 -24.87 4.70
CA GLN A 381 1.53 -24.86 3.28
C GLN A 381 2.31 -25.82 2.41
N LEU A 382 3.44 -26.37 2.89
CA LEU A 382 4.24 -27.34 2.13
C LEU A 382 3.42 -28.60 1.81
N GLY A 383 3.64 -29.14 0.62
CA GLY A 383 2.92 -30.29 0.08
C GLY A 383 1.53 -29.97 -0.49
N LYS A 384 1.02 -28.74 -0.32
CA LYS A 384 -0.23 -28.31 -0.96
C LYS A 384 -0.01 -27.86 -2.37
N THR A 385 -0.97 -28.14 -3.26
CA THR A 385 -1.02 -27.58 -4.62
C THR A 385 -1.88 -26.33 -4.58
N LEU A 386 -1.26 -25.16 -4.85
CA LEU A 386 -1.89 -23.86 -4.77
C LEU A 386 -1.72 -23.10 -6.09
N PRO A 387 -2.69 -22.24 -6.48
CA PRO A 387 -2.54 -21.35 -7.62
C PRO A 387 -1.52 -20.24 -7.29
N VAL A 388 -0.55 -20.05 -8.18
CA VAL A 388 0.53 -19.06 -8.09
C VAL A 388 0.40 -18.06 -9.22
N LEU A 389 0.30 -16.79 -8.93
CA LEU A 389 0.43 -15.70 -9.91
C LEU A 389 1.90 -15.29 -10.01
N TRP A 390 2.48 -15.40 -11.20
CA TRP A 390 3.87 -15.08 -11.48
C TRP A 390 4.07 -13.60 -11.81
N GLU A 391 5.09 -13.00 -11.18
CA GLU A 391 5.50 -11.62 -11.43
C GLU A 391 6.49 -11.54 -12.60
N HIS A 392 6.62 -10.35 -13.21
CA HIS A 392 7.46 -10.14 -14.39
C HIS A 392 8.97 -10.00 -14.07
N GLU A 393 9.31 -9.83 -12.77
CA GLU A 393 10.69 -9.60 -12.34
C GLU A 393 11.58 -10.82 -12.63
N ASN A 394 12.69 -10.59 -13.36
CA ASN A 394 13.78 -11.54 -13.50
C ASN A 394 14.94 -11.08 -12.63
N LYS A 395 15.19 -11.80 -11.55
CA LYS A 395 16.32 -11.52 -10.66
C LYS A 395 17.25 -12.73 -10.64
N ASP A 396 18.44 -12.56 -11.19
CA ASP A 396 19.48 -13.60 -11.26
C ASP A 396 18.97 -14.92 -11.88
N GLY A 397 18.16 -14.83 -12.94
CA GLY A 397 17.58 -15.97 -13.63
C GLY A 397 16.41 -16.65 -12.90
N LYS A 398 15.88 -16.02 -11.84
CA LYS A 398 14.71 -16.48 -11.11
C LYS A 398 13.54 -15.52 -11.29
N MET A 399 12.33 -16.07 -11.31
CA MET A 399 11.09 -15.34 -11.19
C MET A 399 10.39 -15.68 -9.87
N PHE A 400 9.58 -14.72 -9.39
CA PHE A 400 8.85 -14.84 -8.16
C PHE A 400 7.35 -14.75 -8.42
N GLY A 401 6.59 -15.36 -7.52
CA GLY A 401 5.13 -15.32 -7.55
C GLY A 401 4.54 -15.40 -6.16
N PHE A 402 3.24 -15.24 -6.10
CA PHE A 402 2.49 -15.37 -4.84
C PHE A 402 1.31 -16.30 -5.01
N THR A 403 1.13 -17.16 -4.00
CA THR A 403 -0.13 -17.90 -3.85
C THR A 403 -1.26 -16.95 -3.42
N GLU A 404 -2.49 -17.42 -3.46
CA GLU A 404 -3.65 -16.64 -2.98
C GLU A 404 -3.48 -16.24 -1.52
N ASN A 405 -3.01 -17.13 -0.67
CA ASN A 405 -2.72 -16.90 0.74
C ASN A 405 -1.32 -16.34 1.01
N TYR A 406 -0.75 -15.65 0.03
CA TYR A 406 0.44 -14.80 0.14
C TYR A 406 1.76 -15.53 0.46
N VAL A 407 1.89 -16.82 0.14
CA VAL A 407 3.19 -17.50 0.18
C VAL A 407 4.01 -17.05 -1.02
N ARG A 408 5.22 -16.53 -0.76
CA ARG A 408 6.15 -16.13 -1.83
C ARG A 408 6.90 -17.34 -2.32
N VAL A 409 6.78 -17.59 -3.60
CA VAL A 409 7.42 -18.74 -4.29
C VAL A 409 8.41 -18.28 -5.35
N GLN A 410 9.32 -19.18 -5.76
CA GLN A 410 10.23 -18.93 -6.87
C GLN A 410 10.43 -20.17 -7.74
N LYS A 411 10.72 -19.92 -9.01
CA LYS A 411 11.21 -20.90 -10.00
C LYS A 411 12.23 -20.25 -10.93
N ASP A 412 12.82 -21.03 -11.85
CA ASP A 412 13.61 -20.45 -12.93
C ASP A 412 12.75 -19.54 -13.80
N PHE A 413 13.37 -18.47 -14.31
CA PHE A 413 12.64 -17.47 -15.11
C PHE A 413 12.14 -18.08 -16.42
N ASP A 414 10.83 -17.99 -16.62
CA ASP A 414 10.15 -18.39 -17.83
C ASP A 414 9.25 -17.24 -18.32
N PRO A 415 9.58 -16.60 -19.45
CA PRO A 415 8.77 -15.49 -19.97
C PRO A 415 7.31 -15.88 -20.25
N ALA A 416 7.02 -17.14 -20.57
CA ALA A 416 5.67 -17.62 -20.85
C ALA A 416 4.79 -17.68 -19.58
N SER A 417 5.42 -17.76 -18.42
CA SER A 417 4.71 -17.78 -17.13
C SER A 417 4.38 -16.40 -16.59
N VAL A 418 4.95 -15.33 -17.12
CA VAL A 418 4.70 -13.96 -16.63
C VAL A 418 3.22 -13.63 -16.73
N ASN A 419 2.63 -13.14 -15.63
CA ASN A 419 1.20 -12.83 -15.50
C ASN A 419 0.27 -14.05 -15.68
N GLN A 420 0.80 -15.27 -15.55
CA GLN A 420 -0.01 -16.50 -15.58
C GLN A 420 -0.26 -17.01 -14.17
N ILE A 421 -1.40 -17.68 -13.99
CA ILE A 421 -1.74 -18.41 -12.76
C ILE A 421 -1.50 -19.89 -13.02
N GLU A 422 -0.57 -20.50 -12.29
CA GLU A 422 -0.22 -21.90 -12.39
C GLU A 422 -0.52 -22.65 -11.09
N PHE A 423 -1.13 -23.84 -11.15
CA PHE A 423 -1.33 -24.69 -9.99
C PHE A 423 -0.08 -25.54 -9.72
N LEU A 424 0.61 -25.25 -8.62
CA LEU A 424 1.93 -25.81 -8.31
C LEU A 424 1.99 -26.37 -6.89
N ASN A 425 2.71 -27.47 -6.74
CA ASN A 425 3.00 -28.05 -5.42
C ASN A 425 4.11 -27.26 -4.72
N LEU A 426 3.87 -26.88 -3.46
CA LEU A 426 4.85 -26.19 -2.63
C LEU A 426 5.78 -27.22 -1.98
N GLU A 427 7.08 -27.22 -2.33
CA GLU A 427 7.99 -28.30 -1.93
C GLU A 427 8.76 -28.02 -0.64
N LYS A 428 9.56 -26.97 -0.63
CA LYS A 428 10.45 -26.64 0.50
C LYS A 428 10.71 -25.15 0.65
N ILE A 429 10.94 -24.70 1.87
CA ILE A 429 11.41 -23.35 2.16
C ILE A 429 12.90 -23.28 1.85
N LEU A 430 13.28 -22.28 1.07
CA LEU A 430 14.65 -22.02 0.64
C LEU A 430 15.38 -21.09 1.64
N SER A 431 16.69 -20.98 1.51
CA SER A 431 17.54 -20.18 2.41
C SER A 431 17.24 -18.68 2.39
N ASP A 432 16.67 -18.18 1.28
CA ASP A 432 16.23 -16.77 1.14
C ASP A 432 14.81 -16.53 1.68
N GLY A 433 14.18 -17.55 2.25
CA GLY A 433 12.83 -17.47 2.84
C GLY A 433 11.68 -17.53 1.83
N THR A 434 11.94 -17.86 0.58
CA THR A 434 10.92 -18.19 -0.42
C THR A 434 10.65 -19.70 -0.44
N VAL A 435 9.64 -20.14 -1.19
CA VAL A 435 9.29 -21.55 -1.32
C VAL A 435 9.55 -22.01 -2.77
N SER A 436 10.23 -23.17 -2.95
CA SER A 436 10.36 -23.81 -4.26
C SER A 436 9.04 -24.49 -4.64
N VAL A 437 8.79 -24.56 -5.93
CA VAL A 437 7.57 -25.17 -6.49
C VAL A 437 7.90 -26.21 -7.55
N GLN A 438 7.01 -27.19 -7.70
CA GLN A 438 7.09 -28.21 -8.72
C GLN A 438 5.77 -28.29 -9.50
N SER A 439 5.85 -28.51 -10.80
CA SER A 439 4.67 -28.75 -11.62
C SER A 439 3.93 -30.00 -11.15
N SER A 440 2.62 -29.90 -10.98
CA SER A 440 1.77 -31.04 -10.63
C SER A 440 1.82 -32.18 -11.66
N TYR A 441 2.22 -31.90 -12.89
CA TYR A 441 2.38 -32.92 -13.96
C TYR A 441 3.57 -33.88 -13.76
N GLN A 442 4.63 -33.45 -13.04
CA GLN A 442 5.78 -34.34 -12.79
C GLN A 442 5.50 -35.40 -11.73
N ASN A 443 4.52 -35.19 -10.85
CA ASN A 443 4.12 -36.19 -9.86
C ASN A 443 3.33 -37.36 -10.43
N PHE A 444 2.79 -37.27 -11.65
CA PHE A 444 2.13 -38.38 -12.35
C PHE A 444 3.14 -39.35 -12.99
N LEU A 445 4.30 -38.85 -13.42
CA LEU A 445 5.33 -39.69 -14.07
C LEU A 445 6.30 -40.34 -13.08
N ALA A 446 6.43 -39.83 -11.86
CA ALA A 446 7.28 -40.41 -10.80
C ALA A 446 6.57 -41.51 -10.00
N LYS A 447 5.27 -41.75 -10.23
CA LYS A 447 4.47 -42.83 -9.60
C LYS A 447 3.96 -43.87 -10.58
N ALA A 448 4.32 -43.76 -11.87
CA ALA A 448 4.15 -44.76 -12.92
C ALA A 448 5.49 -45.46 -13.21
#